data_734fc81baaa91d0dbb3dca02ccf0e1f5
#
_entry.id   734fc81baaa91d0dbb3dca02ccf0e1f5
#
_cell.length_a   1.000
_cell.length_b   1.000
_cell.length_c   1.000
_cell.angle_alpha   90.00
_cell.angle_beta   90.00
_cell.angle_gamma   90.00
#
_symmetry.space_group_name_H-M   'P 1'
#
loop_
_entity.id
_entity.type
_entity.pdbx_description
1 polymer ?
#
loop_
_entity_poly.entity_id
_entity_poly.type
_entity_poly.pdbx_seq_one_letter_code
_entity_poly.pdbx_strand_id
1 'polypeptide(L)'
;MKNFIFVSPHFPVNYRNFCIQLHENGVNVLGIGDAPYDSLDYMLQGALTEYYRVDNMENYGDMYRAVAFFCFKYGRIDGLESNNEYWLEQDARLREDFNIPGLRPETLASIKRKSGMKACYAQAAVPSARWCIVTDPAQSAAFIGQVGYPVIVKPDNGVGAADTFKISSEEDLRSFHAQNPGDTQFIMEEFVPGEIYSYDAIIDSSGKPLLETGNHTPRSIMEIVNNQESSVFYIEKEIQQDLREAGRRCVAAFGIRSRFIHFEFFRLTEDHSYLGKKGTIVSLETNLRPSGGFTPDMINYANSTDVYRDWADMITFDRLRPRENTEKYYCVSVGLRDSRRYLHTEEEVLAKYADKIVLRQRLPEVLAHGMGDSLYLARFGVKKEMDNFIRFLTLEEP
;
A
#
# COMPACT_ATOMS: atom_id res chain seq x y z
N MET A 1 1.79 -31.41 1.04
CA MET A 1 0.96 -30.24 0.65
C MET A 1 1.12 -29.20 1.74
N LYS A 2 1.32 -27.93 1.40
CA LYS A 2 1.38 -26.83 2.40
C LYS A 2 -0.04 -26.46 2.84
N ASN A 3 -0.20 -26.11 4.12
CA ASN A 3 -1.45 -25.56 4.69
C ASN A 3 -1.25 -24.06 4.91
N PHE A 4 -2.03 -23.23 4.26
CA PHE A 4 -1.91 -21.78 4.34
C PHE A 4 -3.23 -21.15 4.75
N ILE A 5 -3.23 -20.36 5.82
CA ILE A 5 -4.40 -19.61 6.25
C ILE A 5 -4.38 -18.23 5.58
N PHE A 6 -5.46 -17.88 4.87
CA PHE A 6 -5.67 -16.55 4.34
C PHE A 6 -6.79 -15.85 5.11
N VAL A 7 -6.44 -14.74 5.78
CA VAL A 7 -7.37 -13.95 6.60
C VAL A 7 -8.05 -12.89 5.72
N SER A 8 -9.37 -12.76 5.83
CA SER A 8 -10.20 -11.85 5.02
C SER A 8 -10.04 -12.05 3.50
N PRO A 9 -10.24 -13.27 2.98
CA PRO A 9 -9.99 -13.56 1.56
C PRO A 9 -10.97 -12.85 0.60
N HIS A 10 -12.09 -12.34 1.13
CA HIS A 10 -13.17 -11.70 0.38
C HIS A 10 -13.00 -10.18 0.24
N PHE A 11 -12.15 -9.56 1.05
CA PHE A 11 -11.96 -8.10 1.04
C PHE A 11 -10.50 -7.68 1.22
N PRO A 12 -9.97 -6.80 0.35
CA PRO A 12 -10.55 -6.28 -0.91
C PRO A 12 -10.87 -7.37 -1.94
N VAL A 13 -11.81 -7.07 -2.86
CA VAL A 13 -12.34 -8.09 -3.81
C VAL A 13 -11.26 -8.77 -4.66
N ASN A 14 -10.21 -8.04 -5.04
CA ASN A 14 -9.08 -8.57 -5.82
C ASN A 14 -8.15 -9.49 -4.99
N TYR A 15 -8.25 -9.53 -3.66
CA TYR A 15 -7.44 -10.41 -2.81
C TYR A 15 -7.80 -11.89 -2.95
N ARG A 16 -9.00 -12.22 -3.44
CA ARG A 16 -9.34 -13.59 -3.87
C ARG A 16 -8.31 -14.17 -4.82
N ASN A 17 -7.64 -13.34 -5.64
CA ASN A 17 -6.64 -13.79 -6.60
C ASN A 17 -5.41 -14.41 -5.91
N PHE A 18 -5.02 -13.95 -4.72
CA PHE A 18 -3.98 -14.60 -3.92
C PHE A 18 -4.37 -16.03 -3.54
N CYS A 19 -5.63 -16.24 -3.13
CA CYS A 19 -6.15 -17.56 -2.78
C CYS A 19 -6.21 -18.48 -4.02
N ILE A 20 -6.68 -17.97 -5.16
CA ILE A 20 -6.75 -18.69 -6.42
C ILE A 20 -5.34 -19.18 -6.81
N GLN A 21 -4.35 -18.31 -6.78
CA GLN A 21 -3.00 -18.65 -7.17
C GLN A 21 -2.29 -19.61 -6.19
N LEU A 22 -2.57 -19.52 -4.89
CA LEU A 22 -2.12 -20.52 -3.91
C LEU A 22 -2.73 -21.88 -4.21
N HIS A 23 -4.03 -21.96 -4.50
CA HIS A 23 -4.73 -23.18 -4.86
C HIS A 23 -4.14 -23.82 -6.12
N GLU A 24 -3.90 -23.02 -7.17
CA GLU A 24 -3.26 -23.47 -8.42
C GLU A 24 -1.84 -24.01 -8.18
N ASN A 25 -1.13 -23.53 -7.15
CA ASN A 25 0.15 -24.06 -6.73
C ASN A 25 0.04 -25.32 -5.85
N GLY A 26 -1.16 -25.86 -5.66
CA GLY A 26 -1.39 -27.09 -4.87
C GLY A 26 -1.29 -26.87 -3.36
N VAL A 27 -1.57 -25.66 -2.88
CA VAL A 27 -1.62 -25.34 -1.45
C VAL A 27 -3.05 -25.56 -0.92
N ASN A 28 -3.19 -26.13 0.28
CA ASN A 28 -4.46 -26.11 1.00
C ASN A 28 -4.73 -24.69 1.49
N VAL A 29 -5.64 -24.00 0.84
CA VAL A 29 -6.03 -22.62 1.19
C VAL A 29 -7.17 -22.65 2.20
N LEU A 30 -6.88 -22.20 3.42
CA LEU A 30 -7.80 -22.21 4.55
C LEU A 30 -8.23 -20.77 4.83
N GLY A 31 -9.48 -20.42 4.46
CA GLY A 31 -9.98 -19.04 4.60
C GLY A 31 -10.57 -18.79 6.00
N ILE A 32 -10.28 -17.63 6.59
CA ILE A 32 -10.99 -17.09 7.76
C ILE A 32 -11.59 -15.74 7.39
N GLY A 33 -12.87 -15.56 7.63
CA GLY A 33 -13.57 -14.29 7.37
C GLY A 33 -14.92 -14.22 8.04
N ASP A 34 -15.57 -13.07 8.00
CA ASP A 34 -16.89 -12.81 8.60
C ASP A 34 -18.04 -12.89 7.59
N ALA A 35 -17.76 -12.83 6.29
CA ALA A 35 -18.76 -12.96 5.24
C ALA A 35 -19.39 -14.36 5.24
N PRO A 36 -20.70 -14.51 4.99
CA PRO A 36 -21.32 -15.81 4.75
C PRO A 36 -20.69 -16.52 3.56
N TYR A 37 -20.45 -17.84 3.65
CA TYR A 37 -19.81 -18.61 2.56
C TYR A 37 -20.54 -18.45 1.22
N ASP A 38 -21.87 -18.48 1.23
CA ASP A 38 -22.69 -18.37 0.02
C ASP A 38 -22.64 -16.96 -0.62
N SER A 39 -22.14 -15.95 0.10
CA SER A 39 -21.92 -14.59 -0.43
C SER A 39 -20.53 -14.39 -1.01
N LEU A 40 -19.61 -15.34 -0.83
CA LEU A 40 -18.27 -15.27 -1.41
C LEU A 40 -18.36 -15.42 -2.94
N ASP A 41 -17.45 -14.75 -3.62
CA ASP A 41 -17.28 -14.94 -5.07
C ASP A 41 -17.05 -16.43 -5.40
N TYR A 42 -17.66 -16.94 -6.47
CA TYR A 42 -17.61 -18.36 -6.83
C TYR A 42 -16.19 -18.87 -7.13
N MET A 43 -15.30 -17.98 -7.66
CA MET A 43 -13.90 -18.36 -7.89
C MET A 43 -13.14 -18.48 -6.56
N LEU A 44 -13.46 -17.63 -5.58
CA LEU A 44 -12.91 -17.75 -4.23
C LEU A 44 -13.40 -19.04 -3.56
N GLN A 45 -14.71 -19.33 -3.63
CA GLN A 45 -15.25 -20.59 -3.10
C GLN A 45 -14.51 -21.81 -3.67
N GLY A 46 -14.26 -21.80 -4.98
CA GLY A 46 -13.54 -22.90 -5.67
C GLY A 46 -12.05 -23.00 -5.30
N ALA A 47 -11.44 -21.90 -4.87
CA ALA A 47 -10.02 -21.86 -4.48
C ALA A 47 -9.79 -22.25 -3.00
N LEU A 48 -10.81 -22.13 -2.14
CA LEU A 48 -10.69 -22.45 -0.72
C LEU A 48 -10.86 -23.97 -0.50
N THR A 49 -9.88 -24.58 0.16
CA THR A 49 -10.01 -25.97 0.66
C THR A 49 -11.05 -26.03 1.77
N GLU A 50 -11.09 -25.01 2.63
CA GLU A 50 -12.10 -24.84 3.66
C GLU A 50 -12.21 -23.38 4.05
N TYR A 51 -13.39 -22.97 4.52
CA TYR A 51 -13.66 -21.63 5.03
C TYR A 51 -14.25 -21.70 6.43
N TYR A 52 -13.63 -21.01 7.37
CA TYR A 52 -14.14 -20.84 8.72
C TYR A 52 -14.71 -19.43 8.88
N ARG A 53 -16.05 -19.35 9.00
CA ARG A 53 -16.70 -18.08 9.28
C ARG A 53 -16.59 -17.76 10.78
N VAL A 54 -16.16 -16.54 11.08
CA VAL A 54 -16.26 -15.95 12.42
C VAL A 54 -17.32 -14.86 12.44
N ASP A 55 -17.93 -14.60 13.59
CA ASP A 55 -18.94 -13.54 13.69
C ASP A 55 -18.31 -12.15 13.79
N ASN A 56 -17.12 -12.05 14.37
CA ASN A 56 -16.36 -10.82 14.48
C ASN A 56 -14.86 -11.08 14.34
N MET A 57 -14.29 -10.64 13.24
CA MET A 57 -12.86 -10.78 12.99
C MET A 57 -11.99 -9.94 13.94
N GLU A 58 -12.51 -8.91 14.60
CA GLU A 58 -11.79 -8.12 15.59
C GLU A 58 -11.69 -8.84 16.94
N ASN A 59 -12.56 -9.84 17.18
CA ASN A 59 -12.47 -10.68 18.36
C ASN A 59 -11.36 -11.71 18.22
N TYR A 60 -10.23 -11.44 18.85
CA TYR A 60 -9.08 -12.34 18.82
C TYR A 60 -9.38 -13.77 19.22
N GLY A 61 -10.29 -13.99 20.20
CA GLY A 61 -10.69 -15.32 20.64
C GLY A 61 -11.42 -16.11 19.54
N ASP A 62 -12.19 -15.46 18.67
CA ASP A 62 -12.85 -16.08 17.52
C ASP A 62 -11.82 -16.49 16.47
N MET A 63 -10.88 -15.60 16.16
CA MET A 63 -9.79 -15.86 15.23
C MET A 63 -8.87 -16.98 15.73
N TYR A 64 -8.53 -16.98 17.02
CA TYR A 64 -7.75 -18.04 17.66
C TYR A 64 -8.42 -19.42 17.52
N ARG A 65 -9.74 -19.50 17.78
CA ARG A 65 -10.51 -20.75 17.62
C ARG A 65 -10.53 -21.25 16.18
N ALA A 66 -10.64 -20.34 15.21
CA ALA A 66 -10.58 -20.68 13.78
C ALA A 66 -9.22 -21.30 13.40
N VAL A 67 -8.12 -20.69 13.84
CA VAL A 67 -6.78 -21.24 13.59
C VAL A 67 -6.58 -22.57 14.31
N ALA A 68 -7.03 -22.70 15.57
CA ALA A 68 -6.97 -23.96 16.33
C ALA A 68 -7.75 -25.08 15.63
N PHE A 69 -8.93 -24.79 15.08
CA PHE A 69 -9.71 -25.73 14.30
C PHE A 69 -8.94 -26.22 13.07
N PHE A 70 -8.30 -25.31 12.33
CA PHE A 70 -7.51 -25.70 11.17
C PHE A 70 -6.26 -26.51 11.57
N CYS A 71 -5.60 -26.15 12.65
CA CYS A 71 -4.46 -26.95 13.19
C CYS A 71 -4.93 -28.36 13.57
N PHE A 72 -6.09 -28.52 14.21
CA PHE A 72 -6.66 -29.81 14.58
C PHE A 72 -6.97 -30.66 13.34
N LYS A 73 -7.56 -30.06 12.30
CA LYS A 73 -8.05 -30.80 11.12
C LYS A 73 -6.96 -31.08 10.08
N TYR A 74 -6.07 -30.12 9.85
CA TYR A 74 -5.06 -30.18 8.78
C TYR A 74 -3.63 -30.35 9.30
N GLY A 75 -3.43 -30.32 10.61
CA GLY A 75 -2.11 -30.37 11.22
C GLY A 75 -1.39 -29.05 11.15
N ARG A 76 -0.06 -29.09 10.95
CA ARG A 76 0.79 -27.91 10.93
C ARG A 76 0.34 -26.91 9.86
N ILE A 77 0.26 -25.63 10.25
CA ILE A 77 0.06 -24.51 9.35
C ILE A 77 1.43 -23.96 8.92
N ASP A 78 1.66 -23.88 7.61
CA ASP A 78 2.93 -23.46 7.02
C ASP A 78 3.02 -21.94 6.79
N GLY A 79 1.90 -21.26 6.77
CA GLY A 79 1.82 -19.80 6.64
C GLY A 79 0.45 -19.26 6.99
N LEU A 80 0.40 -17.99 7.39
CA LEU A 80 -0.81 -17.24 7.66
C LEU A 80 -0.58 -15.81 7.19
N GLU A 81 -1.50 -15.23 6.42
CA GLU A 81 -1.41 -13.85 5.92
C GLU A 81 -2.77 -13.29 5.54
N SER A 82 -2.95 -12.00 5.71
CA SER A 82 -4.08 -11.23 5.18
C SER A 82 -3.69 -10.36 3.98
N ASN A 83 -2.41 -10.06 3.81
CA ASN A 83 -1.92 -9.02 2.91
C ASN A 83 -2.57 -7.64 3.16
N ASN A 84 -3.06 -7.39 4.38
CA ASN A 84 -3.81 -6.21 4.74
C ASN A 84 -3.23 -5.56 6.01
N GLU A 85 -3.00 -4.24 5.97
CA GLU A 85 -2.44 -3.49 7.09
C GLU A 85 -3.31 -3.56 8.36
N TYR A 86 -4.64 -3.57 8.18
CA TYR A 86 -5.59 -3.61 9.29
C TYR A 86 -5.42 -4.86 10.16
N TRP A 87 -5.20 -6.03 9.52
CA TRP A 87 -5.06 -7.31 10.22
C TRP A 87 -3.65 -7.67 10.63
N LEU A 88 -2.66 -6.86 10.28
CA LEU A 88 -1.24 -7.20 10.40
C LEU A 88 -0.81 -7.56 11.84
N GLU A 89 -1.32 -6.84 12.86
CA GLU A 89 -1.02 -7.12 14.26
C GLU A 89 -1.66 -8.42 14.74
N GLN A 90 -2.91 -8.64 14.33
CA GLN A 90 -3.61 -9.88 14.65
C GLN A 90 -2.96 -11.08 13.97
N ASP A 91 -2.58 -10.95 12.69
CA ASP A 91 -1.83 -11.98 11.97
C ASP A 91 -0.53 -12.33 12.69
N ALA A 92 0.20 -11.32 13.17
CA ALA A 92 1.45 -11.54 13.90
C ALA A 92 1.24 -12.28 15.23
N ARG A 93 0.19 -11.94 16.00
CA ARG A 93 -0.18 -12.63 17.23
C ARG A 93 -0.58 -14.08 16.97
N LEU A 94 -1.41 -14.34 15.96
CA LEU A 94 -1.81 -15.70 15.59
C LEU A 94 -0.59 -16.54 15.15
N ARG A 95 0.36 -15.94 14.40
CA ARG A 95 1.61 -16.63 14.05
C ARG A 95 2.43 -16.97 15.28
N GLU A 96 2.46 -16.12 16.29
CA GLU A 96 3.18 -16.36 17.54
C GLU A 96 2.55 -17.49 18.33
N ASP A 97 1.24 -17.42 18.59
CA ASP A 97 0.51 -18.38 19.41
C ASP A 97 0.51 -19.80 18.82
N PHE A 98 0.47 -19.93 17.49
CA PHE A 98 0.47 -21.21 16.79
C PHE A 98 1.83 -21.60 16.18
N ASN A 99 2.89 -20.87 16.52
CA ASN A 99 4.23 -21.07 15.99
C ASN A 99 4.28 -21.19 14.45
N ILE A 100 3.50 -20.34 13.76
CA ILE A 100 3.48 -20.23 12.30
C ILE A 100 4.62 -19.31 11.84
N PRO A 101 5.38 -19.63 10.80
CA PRO A 101 6.44 -18.76 10.29
C PRO A 101 5.93 -17.38 9.84
N GLY A 102 6.73 -16.33 10.02
CA GLY A 102 6.45 -14.97 9.55
C GLY A 102 6.71 -13.91 10.62
N LEU A 103 6.25 -12.68 10.36
CA LEU A 103 6.39 -11.54 11.27
C LEU A 103 5.78 -11.83 12.63
N ARG A 104 6.52 -11.47 13.68
CA ARG A 104 6.10 -11.58 15.09
C ARG A 104 5.69 -10.22 15.64
N PRO A 105 4.87 -10.17 16.71
CA PRO A 105 4.43 -8.91 17.32
C PRO A 105 5.60 -8.00 17.73
N GLU A 106 6.66 -8.56 18.30
CA GLU A 106 7.85 -7.80 18.72
C GLU A 106 8.51 -7.05 17.54
N THR A 107 8.73 -7.74 16.43
CA THR A 107 9.29 -7.12 15.22
C THR A 107 8.34 -6.09 14.63
N LEU A 108 7.05 -6.42 14.57
CA LEU A 108 6.03 -5.56 13.99
C LEU A 108 5.87 -4.24 14.77
N ALA A 109 5.91 -4.28 16.09
CA ALA A 109 5.78 -3.09 16.94
C ALA A 109 6.81 -2.00 16.62
N SER A 110 8.04 -2.39 16.22
CA SER A 110 9.09 -1.44 15.81
C SER A 110 8.93 -0.93 14.39
N ILE A 111 8.27 -1.68 13.50
CA ILE A 111 8.15 -1.36 12.07
C ILE A 111 6.86 -0.59 11.77
N LYS A 112 5.75 -0.91 12.46
CA LYS A 112 4.43 -0.32 12.17
C LYS A 112 4.29 1.13 12.64
N ARG A 113 5.00 1.52 13.71
CA ARG A 113 4.99 2.91 14.18
C ARG A 113 5.88 3.78 13.31
N LYS A 114 5.37 4.94 12.87
CA LYS A 114 6.15 5.89 12.06
C LYS A 114 7.44 6.34 12.76
N SER A 115 7.38 6.55 14.06
CA SER A 115 8.56 6.82 14.90
C SER A 115 9.56 5.67 14.91
N GLY A 116 9.08 4.41 14.94
CA GLY A 116 9.92 3.22 14.87
C GLY A 116 10.60 3.03 13.51
N MET A 117 9.89 3.32 12.42
CA MET A 117 10.44 3.25 11.06
C MET A 117 11.68 4.13 10.88
N LYS A 118 11.77 5.27 11.60
CA LYS A 118 12.90 6.22 11.47
C LYS A 118 14.26 5.59 11.79
N ALA A 119 14.32 4.69 12.75
CA ALA A 119 15.56 3.96 13.09
C ALA A 119 16.00 3.04 11.93
N CYS A 120 15.05 2.34 11.31
CA CYS A 120 15.33 1.47 10.16
C CYS A 120 15.77 2.29 8.93
N TYR A 121 15.15 3.44 8.67
CA TYR A 121 15.58 4.32 7.59
C TYR A 121 16.99 4.89 7.81
N ALA A 122 17.32 5.26 9.06
CA ALA A 122 18.68 5.69 9.40
C ALA A 122 19.69 4.57 9.16
N GLN A 123 19.38 3.32 9.54
CA GLN A 123 20.21 2.16 9.24
C GLN A 123 20.35 1.89 7.74
N ALA A 124 19.28 2.15 6.96
CA ALA A 124 19.28 2.05 5.50
C ALA A 124 20.06 3.18 4.82
N ALA A 125 20.54 4.18 5.57
CA ALA A 125 21.13 5.43 5.04
C ALA A 125 20.16 6.13 4.04
N VAL A 126 18.86 6.13 4.35
CA VAL A 126 17.83 6.86 3.63
C VAL A 126 17.41 8.06 4.48
N PRO A 127 17.54 9.30 4.00
CA PRO A 127 17.12 10.48 4.74
C PRO A 127 15.67 10.41 5.18
N SER A 128 15.35 10.96 6.35
CA SER A 128 14.00 11.08 6.89
C SER A 128 13.75 12.51 7.35
N ALA A 129 12.53 12.98 7.26
CA ALA A 129 12.10 14.22 7.87
C ALA A 129 12.51 14.27 9.35
N ARG A 130 12.93 15.43 9.86
CA ARG A 130 13.06 15.66 11.31
C ARG A 130 11.68 15.50 11.95
N TRP A 131 11.64 14.99 13.17
CA TRP A 131 10.38 14.63 13.78
C TRP A 131 10.42 14.68 15.31
N CYS A 132 9.26 14.72 15.92
CA CYS A 132 9.08 14.47 17.35
C CYS A 132 7.74 13.80 17.64
N ILE A 133 7.61 13.14 18.77
CA ILE A 133 6.32 12.71 19.29
C ILE A 133 5.62 13.95 19.88
N VAL A 134 4.37 14.15 19.55
CA VAL A 134 3.56 15.24 20.09
C VAL A 134 3.19 14.91 21.54
N THR A 135 3.59 15.75 22.47
CA THR A 135 3.28 15.60 23.91
C THR A 135 2.40 16.76 24.41
N ASP A 136 2.80 17.99 24.12
CA ASP A 136 2.12 19.19 24.57
C ASP A 136 2.38 20.39 23.62
N PRO A 137 1.62 21.49 23.73
CA PRO A 137 1.78 22.65 22.86
C PRO A 137 3.16 23.30 22.94
N ALA A 138 3.82 23.30 24.09
CA ALA A 138 5.12 23.96 24.26
C ALA A 138 6.23 23.16 23.54
N GLN A 139 6.19 21.83 23.65
CA GLN A 139 7.11 20.93 22.93
C GLN A 139 6.88 21.04 21.41
N SER A 140 5.63 21.08 20.95
CA SER A 140 5.29 21.27 19.55
C SER A 140 5.81 22.61 19.00
N ALA A 141 5.62 23.69 19.73
CA ALA A 141 6.14 25.00 19.36
C ALA A 141 7.67 25.03 19.32
N ALA A 142 8.34 24.37 20.27
CA ALA A 142 9.80 24.26 20.29
C ALA A 142 10.34 23.49 19.06
N PHE A 143 9.69 22.42 18.65
CA PHE A 143 10.03 21.68 17.43
C PHE A 143 9.83 22.54 16.18
N ILE A 144 8.69 23.23 16.07
CA ILE A 144 8.41 24.15 14.95
C ILE A 144 9.46 25.28 14.90
N GLY A 145 9.90 25.77 16.06
CA GLY A 145 11.00 26.75 16.12
C GLY A 145 12.32 26.26 15.49
N GLN A 146 12.54 24.95 15.44
CA GLN A 146 13.73 24.35 14.82
C GLN A 146 13.57 24.08 13.31
N VAL A 147 12.37 23.71 12.87
CA VAL A 147 12.12 23.25 11.50
C VAL A 147 11.40 24.25 10.62
N GLY A 148 10.66 25.19 11.23
CA GLY A 148 9.79 26.16 10.55
C GLY A 148 8.42 25.57 10.21
N TYR A 149 7.52 26.46 9.79
CA TYR A 149 6.24 26.07 9.18
C TYR A 149 6.41 25.81 7.68
N PRO A 150 5.55 24.98 7.05
CA PRO A 150 4.56 24.12 7.70
C PRO A 150 5.19 22.85 8.31
N VAL A 151 4.46 22.20 9.21
CA VAL A 151 4.75 20.85 9.69
C VAL A 151 3.57 19.93 9.41
N ILE A 152 3.83 18.62 9.36
CA ILE A 152 2.81 17.59 9.19
C ILE A 152 2.64 16.85 10.52
N VAL A 153 1.40 16.73 10.99
CA VAL A 153 1.04 15.95 12.18
C VAL A 153 0.13 14.81 11.77
N LYS A 154 0.47 13.60 12.19
CA LYS A 154 -0.28 12.38 11.83
C LYS A 154 -0.20 11.35 12.95
N PRO A 155 -1.16 10.39 13.09
CA PRO A 155 -1.05 9.33 14.06
C PRO A 155 0.27 8.54 13.89
N ASP A 156 0.96 8.27 14.99
CA ASP A 156 2.20 7.47 14.98
C ASP A 156 1.92 6.02 14.55
N ASN A 157 0.76 5.50 14.94
CA ASN A 157 0.24 4.20 14.47
C ASN A 157 -1.09 4.44 13.75
N GLY A 158 -1.15 4.12 12.46
CA GLY A 158 -2.34 4.31 11.63
C GLY A 158 -2.03 4.08 10.17
N VAL A 159 -3.06 3.90 9.36
CA VAL A 159 -2.98 3.59 7.92
C VAL A 159 -3.61 4.69 7.08
N GLY A 160 -3.03 4.97 5.93
CA GLY A 160 -3.53 5.97 4.99
C GLY A 160 -3.30 7.41 5.45
N ALA A 161 -3.95 8.34 4.74
CA ALA A 161 -3.85 9.78 5.01
C ALA A 161 -4.91 10.30 6.02
N ALA A 162 -5.69 9.39 6.64
CA ALA A 162 -6.66 9.77 7.66
C ALA A 162 -5.97 10.46 8.85
N ASP A 163 -6.62 11.48 9.39
CA ASP A 163 -6.13 12.27 10.53
C ASP A 163 -4.72 12.88 10.31
N THR A 164 -4.38 13.22 9.06
CA THR A 164 -3.15 13.93 8.72
C THR A 164 -3.44 15.44 8.63
N PHE A 165 -2.73 16.21 9.45
CA PHE A 165 -2.91 17.66 9.58
C PHE A 165 -1.68 18.40 9.07
N LYS A 166 -1.88 19.36 8.18
CA LYS A 166 -0.84 20.33 7.81
C LYS A 166 -1.01 21.57 8.68
N ILE A 167 -0.04 21.82 9.55
CA ILE A 167 -0.01 22.96 10.48
C ILE A 167 0.86 24.05 9.84
N SER A 168 0.25 25.15 9.46
CA SER A 168 0.91 26.24 8.74
C SER A 168 1.04 27.53 9.58
N SER A 169 0.39 27.57 10.73
CA SER A 169 0.35 28.72 11.63
C SER A 169 0.24 28.31 13.10
N GLU A 170 0.48 29.27 13.99
CA GLU A 170 0.26 29.07 15.44
C GLU A 170 -1.22 28.85 15.77
N GLU A 171 -2.13 29.41 14.98
CA GLU A 171 -3.57 29.19 15.13
C GLU A 171 -3.95 27.75 14.78
N ASP A 172 -3.39 27.20 13.67
CA ASP A 172 -3.59 25.78 13.31
C ASP A 172 -3.07 24.87 14.43
N LEU A 173 -1.91 25.18 15.01
CA LEU A 173 -1.33 24.42 16.12
C LEU A 173 -2.25 24.42 17.34
N ARG A 174 -2.79 25.58 17.71
CA ARG A 174 -3.75 25.70 18.84
C ARG A 174 -5.02 24.90 18.56
N SER A 175 -5.56 25.02 17.36
CA SER A 175 -6.76 24.29 16.93
C SER A 175 -6.53 22.77 16.97
N PHE A 176 -5.38 22.29 16.48
CA PHE A 176 -5.01 20.87 16.53
C PHE A 176 -5.02 20.34 17.98
N HIS A 177 -4.32 21.02 18.90
CA HIS A 177 -4.27 20.60 20.31
C HIS A 177 -5.63 20.65 21.02
N ALA A 178 -6.49 21.63 20.67
CA ALA A 178 -7.83 21.73 21.23
C ALA A 178 -8.75 20.59 20.78
N GLN A 179 -8.59 20.11 19.55
CA GLN A 179 -9.41 19.04 18.97
C GLN A 179 -8.89 17.63 19.28
N ASN A 180 -7.62 17.49 19.68
CA ASN A 180 -6.95 16.21 19.92
C ASN A 180 -6.42 16.16 21.38
N PRO A 181 -7.28 15.95 22.38
CA PRO A 181 -6.93 16.09 23.80
C PRO A 181 -6.13 14.92 24.40
N GLY A 182 -5.64 13.93 23.62
CA GLY A 182 -4.60 13.06 24.12
C GLY A 182 -4.73 11.55 24.06
N ASP A 183 -5.80 10.98 23.48
CA ASP A 183 -5.94 9.50 23.39
C ASP A 183 -5.11 8.88 22.26
N THR A 184 -4.82 9.65 21.20
CA THR A 184 -4.03 9.21 20.07
C THR A 184 -2.61 9.76 20.16
N GLN A 185 -1.60 8.89 20.06
CA GLN A 185 -0.21 9.34 19.94
C GLN A 185 0.05 9.85 18.51
N PHE A 186 0.45 11.11 18.37
CA PHE A 186 0.81 11.74 17.11
C PHE A 186 2.32 11.91 16.97
N ILE A 187 2.81 11.83 15.73
CA ILE A 187 4.14 12.25 15.30
C ILE A 187 4.00 13.57 14.52
N MET A 188 4.88 14.51 14.82
CA MET A 188 5.03 15.77 14.08
C MET A 188 6.31 15.70 13.26
N GLU A 189 6.24 16.00 11.97
CA GLU A 189 7.35 15.96 11.03
C GLU A 189 7.51 17.31 10.34
N GLU A 190 8.77 17.69 10.01
CA GLU A 190 9.00 18.80 9.09
C GLU A 190 8.38 18.49 7.72
N PHE A 191 7.91 19.51 7.04
CA PHE A 191 7.36 19.37 5.71
C PHE A 191 8.45 19.03 4.69
N VAL A 192 8.21 18.01 3.88
CA VAL A 192 9.12 17.58 2.81
C VAL A 192 8.58 18.04 1.47
N PRO A 193 9.24 18.97 0.76
CA PRO A 193 8.84 19.40 -0.57
C PRO A 193 9.23 18.34 -1.60
N GLY A 194 8.30 17.46 -1.94
CA GLY A 194 8.59 16.33 -2.82
C GLY A 194 7.35 15.71 -3.45
N GLU A 195 7.56 15.00 -4.56
CA GLU A 195 6.58 14.11 -5.17
C GLU A 195 6.70 12.71 -4.56
N ILE A 196 5.59 11.99 -4.47
CA ILE A 196 5.56 10.66 -3.85
C ILE A 196 5.91 9.61 -4.90
N TYR A 197 6.88 8.78 -4.55
CA TYR A 197 7.26 7.57 -5.27
C TYR A 197 7.13 6.37 -4.35
N SER A 198 6.77 5.19 -4.87
CA SER A 198 6.85 3.96 -4.10
C SER A 198 7.80 2.96 -4.74
N TYR A 199 8.37 2.12 -3.87
CA TYR A 199 9.06 0.89 -4.22
C TYR A 199 8.18 -0.27 -3.76
N ASP A 200 7.65 -0.99 -4.73
CA ASP A 200 6.80 -2.17 -4.51
C ASP A 200 7.58 -3.42 -4.89
N ALA A 201 7.61 -4.42 -4.02
CA ALA A 201 8.41 -5.61 -4.26
C ALA A 201 7.84 -6.86 -3.59
N ILE A 202 8.11 -8.02 -4.21
CA ILE A 202 7.92 -9.34 -3.61
C ILE A 202 9.30 -9.84 -3.19
N ILE A 203 9.47 -10.14 -1.91
CA ILE A 203 10.75 -10.48 -1.27
C ILE A 203 10.74 -11.97 -0.89
N ASP A 204 11.79 -12.70 -1.24
CA ASP A 204 11.96 -14.11 -0.89
C ASP A 204 12.38 -14.35 0.58
N SER A 205 12.55 -15.60 0.98
CA SER A 205 12.94 -15.99 2.33
C SER A 205 14.35 -15.55 2.72
N SER A 206 15.20 -15.23 1.74
CA SER A 206 16.56 -14.73 1.97
C SER A 206 16.63 -13.20 2.11
N GLY A 207 15.54 -12.49 1.78
CA GLY A 207 15.48 -11.02 1.70
C GLY A 207 15.83 -10.46 0.32
N LYS A 208 15.87 -11.31 -0.72
CA LYS A 208 16.15 -10.91 -2.09
C LYS A 208 14.84 -10.56 -2.81
N PRO A 209 14.77 -9.42 -3.52
CA PRO A 209 13.63 -9.09 -4.36
C PRO A 209 13.50 -10.06 -5.55
N LEU A 210 12.31 -10.63 -5.71
CA LEU A 210 11.91 -11.46 -6.85
C LEU A 210 11.20 -10.64 -7.93
N LEU A 211 10.43 -9.63 -7.51
CA LEU A 211 9.80 -8.62 -8.34
C LEU A 211 10.08 -7.26 -7.74
N GLU A 212 10.36 -6.26 -8.57
CA GLU A 212 10.53 -4.86 -8.16
C GLU A 212 9.85 -3.95 -9.17
N THR A 213 9.11 -2.97 -8.67
CA THR A 213 8.46 -1.96 -9.51
C THR A 213 8.40 -0.63 -8.78
N GLY A 214 8.23 0.47 -9.51
CA GLY A 214 8.11 1.82 -8.98
C GLY A 214 6.78 2.42 -9.37
N ASN A 215 6.13 3.09 -8.42
CA ASN A 215 4.94 3.88 -8.65
C ASN A 215 5.26 5.35 -8.45
N HIS A 216 4.63 6.23 -9.20
CA HIS A 216 4.73 7.67 -9.07
C HIS A 216 3.35 8.28 -8.84
N THR A 217 3.21 9.03 -7.76
CA THR A 217 2.02 9.79 -7.38
C THR A 217 2.39 11.27 -7.37
N PRO A 218 2.14 12.01 -8.48
CA PRO A 218 2.60 13.39 -8.63
C PRO A 218 2.00 14.36 -7.62
N ARG A 219 0.80 14.07 -7.12
CA ARG A 219 0.13 14.84 -6.06
C ARG A 219 -0.21 13.93 -4.89
N SER A 220 -0.05 14.44 -3.67
CA SER A 220 -0.37 13.66 -2.48
C SER A 220 -1.87 13.34 -2.41
N ILE A 221 -2.20 12.16 -1.88
CA ILE A 221 -3.60 11.76 -1.66
C ILE A 221 -4.31 12.77 -0.76
N MET A 222 -3.61 13.34 0.23
CA MET A 222 -4.14 14.38 1.10
C MET A 222 -4.61 15.62 0.29
N GLU A 223 -3.80 16.09 -0.67
CA GLU A 223 -4.18 17.23 -1.52
C GLU A 223 -5.34 16.88 -2.45
N ILE A 224 -5.31 15.69 -3.07
CA ILE A 224 -6.38 15.19 -3.94
C ILE A 224 -7.72 15.15 -3.20
N VAL A 225 -7.73 14.62 -1.98
CA VAL A 225 -8.92 14.50 -1.14
C VAL A 225 -9.42 15.88 -0.69
N ASN A 226 -8.52 16.72 -0.17
CA ASN A 226 -8.89 18.03 0.36
C ASN A 226 -9.44 18.97 -0.74
N ASN A 227 -8.89 18.89 -1.95
CA ASN A 227 -9.27 19.74 -3.07
C ASN A 227 -10.33 19.09 -3.98
N GLN A 228 -10.78 17.87 -3.68
CA GLN A 228 -11.68 17.08 -4.52
C GLN A 228 -11.18 17.00 -5.98
N GLU A 229 -9.87 16.81 -6.16
CA GLU A 229 -9.23 16.72 -7.48
C GLU A 229 -9.33 15.31 -8.08
N SER A 230 -9.10 15.22 -9.40
CA SER A 230 -8.92 13.95 -10.08
C SER A 230 -7.67 13.23 -9.54
N SER A 231 -7.79 11.95 -9.25
CA SER A 231 -6.67 11.14 -8.76
C SER A 231 -5.86 10.62 -9.95
N VAL A 232 -4.54 10.87 -9.93
CA VAL A 232 -3.62 10.37 -10.97
C VAL A 232 -2.38 9.79 -10.31
N PHE A 233 -2.10 8.53 -10.61
CA PHE A 233 -0.81 7.88 -10.28
C PHE A 233 -0.51 6.80 -11.32
N TYR A 234 0.74 6.39 -11.44
CA TYR A 234 1.12 5.41 -12.45
C TYR A 234 2.32 4.57 -12.04
N ILE A 235 2.35 3.34 -12.54
CA ILE A 235 3.52 2.47 -12.47
C ILE A 235 4.50 2.89 -13.56
N GLU A 236 5.73 3.12 -13.18
CA GLU A 236 6.84 3.41 -14.09
C GLU A 236 7.16 2.18 -14.96
N LYS A 237 7.44 2.40 -16.25
CA LYS A 237 7.89 1.33 -17.14
C LYS A 237 9.16 0.67 -16.63
N GLU A 238 10.10 1.47 -16.13
CA GLU A 238 11.32 1.00 -15.46
C GLU A 238 11.49 1.76 -14.15
N ILE A 239 11.70 1.04 -13.07
CA ILE A 239 12.01 1.65 -11.79
C ILE A 239 13.34 2.39 -11.85
N GLN A 240 13.35 3.63 -11.37
CA GLN A 240 14.55 4.46 -11.32
C GLN A 240 15.60 3.83 -10.39
N GLN A 241 16.88 3.89 -10.78
CA GLN A 241 17.95 3.17 -10.09
C GLN A 241 18.12 3.59 -8.63
N ASP A 242 18.07 4.89 -8.34
CA ASP A 242 18.21 5.43 -7.00
C ASP A 242 17.05 5.02 -6.07
N LEU A 243 15.82 4.96 -6.59
CA LEU A 243 14.64 4.46 -5.88
C LEU A 243 14.78 2.95 -5.58
N ARG A 244 15.23 2.18 -6.57
CA ARG A 244 15.51 0.74 -6.41
C ARG A 244 16.57 0.49 -5.33
N GLU A 245 17.65 1.25 -5.35
CA GLU A 245 18.73 1.11 -4.36
C GLU A 245 18.26 1.51 -2.96
N ALA A 246 17.48 2.60 -2.82
CA ALA A 246 16.88 3.00 -1.56
C ALA A 246 15.95 1.91 -1.03
N GLY A 247 15.05 1.39 -1.88
CA GLY A 247 14.13 0.30 -1.53
C GLY A 247 14.86 -0.95 -1.05
N ARG A 248 15.89 -1.41 -1.76
CA ARG A 248 16.69 -2.58 -1.36
C ARG A 248 17.42 -2.38 -0.04
N ARG A 249 17.96 -1.19 0.22
CA ARG A 249 18.57 -0.88 1.54
C ARG A 249 17.54 -0.91 2.65
N CYS A 250 16.32 -0.40 2.39
CA CYS A 250 15.22 -0.49 3.34
C CYS A 250 14.82 -1.95 3.58
N VAL A 251 14.66 -2.79 2.55
CA VAL A 251 14.38 -4.23 2.71
C VAL A 251 15.36 -4.89 3.68
N ALA A 252 16.65 -4.62 3.52
CA ALA A 252 17.70 -5.15 4.38
C ALA A 252 17.61 -4.61 5.82
N ALA A 253 17.44 -3.29 5.98
CA ALA A 253 17.41 -2.63 7.29
C ALA A 253 16.15 -2.98 8.10
N PHE A 254 15.01 -3.16 7.43
CA PHE A 254 13.76 -3.63 8.06
C PHE A 254 13.72 -5.15 8.26
N GLY A 255 14.72 -5.90 7.77
CA GLY A 255 14.78 -7.35 7.91
C GLY A 255 13.65 -8.08 7.18
N ILE A 256 13.18 -7.55 6.05
CA ILE A 256 12.01 -8.08 5.33
C ILE A 256 12.34 -9.41 4.66
N ARG A 257 11.44 -10.39 4.83
CA ARG A 257 11.52 -11.73 4.24
C ARG A 257 10.13 -12.27 3.91
N SER A 258 10.02 -13.07 2.86
CA SER A 258 8.82 -13.80 2.44
C SER A 258 7.57 -12.93 2.45
N ARG A 259 7.63 -11.76 1.77
CA ARG A 259 6.55 -10.76 1.86
C ARG A 259 6.41 -9.91 0.61
N PHE A 260 5.20 -9.46 0.34
CA PHE A 260 4.93 -8.32 -0.53
C PHE A 260 5.03 -7.04 0.31
N ILE A 261 5.67 -6.01 -0.24
CA ILE A 261 5.89 -4.72 0.43
C ILE A 261 5.54 -3.54 -0.46
N HIS A 262 5.21 -2.44 0.18
CA HIS A 262 4.97 -1.13 -0.43
C HIS A 262 5.67 -0.06 0.42
N PHE A 263 6.82 0.44 -0.03
CA PHE A 263 7.58 1.50 0.60
C PHE A 263 7.34 2.82 -0.12
N GLU A 264 6.95 3.85 0.62
CA GLU A 264 6.75 5.19 0.09
C GLU A 264 7.92 6.10 0.41
N PHE A 265 8.27 6.92 -0.58
CA PHE A 265 9.35 7.89 -0.51
C PHE A 265 8.90 9.22 -1.13
N PHE A 266 9.49 10.31 -0.66
CA PHE A 266 9.50 11.56 -1.39
C PHE A 266 10.73 11.63 -2.29
N ARG A 267 10.57 12.19 -3.48
CA ARG A 267 11.67 12.71 -4.28
C ARG A 267 11.62 14.22 -4.19
N LEU A 268 12.66 14.83 -3.61
CA LEU A 268 12.70 16.28 -3.41
C LEU A 268 12.55 17.03 -4.74
N THR A 269 11.66 18.02 -4.76
CA THR A 269 11.44 18.91 -5.91
C THR A 269 12.35 20.13 -5.90
N GLU A 270 12.99 20.41 -4.76
CA GLU A 270 13.93 21.50 -4.54
C GLU A 270 15.04 21.11 -3.55
N ASP A 271 16.06 21.93 -3.42
CA ASP A 271 17.12 21.74 -2.42
C ASP A 271 16.58 21.97 -1.01
N HIS A 272 16.88 21.05 -0.11
CA HIS A 272 16.51 21.16 1.30
C HIS A 272 17.76 21.11 2.19
N SER A 273 17.89 22.06 3.12
CA SER A 273 19.11 22.23 3.92
C SER A 273 19.51 21.00 4.76
N TYR A 274 18.54 20.20 5.19
CA TYR A 274 18.74 19.01 6.01
C TYR A 274 18.64 17.70 5.20
N LEU A 275 17.67 17.61 4.27
CA LEU A 275 17.35 16.35 3.57
C LEU A 275 18.23 16.12 2.33
N GLY A 276 18.79 17.17 1.74
CA GLY A 276 19.69 17.06 0.58
C GLY A 276 19.27 17.89 -0.61
N LYS A 277 19.83 17.55 -1.78
CA LYS A 277 19.58 18.26 -3.02
C LYS A 277 18.29 17.82 -3.69
N LYS A 278 17.76 18.65 -4.59
CA LYS A 278 16.67 18.27 -5.50
C LYS A 278 16.94 16.89 -6.11
N GLY A 279 15.92 16.03 -6.11
CA GLY A 279 16.00 14.65 -6.58
C GLY A 279 16.39 13.62 -5.51
N THR A 280 16.83 14.04 -4.31
CA THR A 280 17.13 13.10 -3.21
C THR A 280 15.88 12.32 -2.83
N ILE A 281 16.05 10.98 -2.63
CA ILE A 281 15.02 10.09 -2.11
C ILE A 281 14.98 10.21 -0.59
N VAL A 282 13.82 10.56 -0.04
CA VAL A 282 13.56 10.75 1.39
C VAL A 282 12.45 9.79 1.81
N SER A 283 12.59 9.12 2.93
CA SER A 283 11.59 8.15 3.41
C SER A 283 10.28 8.82 3.82
N LEU A 284 9.17 8.16 3.52
CA LEU A 284 7.83 8.57 3.95
C LEU A 284 7.20 7.51 4.86
N GLU A 285 6.90 6.32 4.33
CA GLU A 285 6.20 5.26 5.05
C GLU A 285 6.58 3.87 4.54
N THR A 286 6.50 2.88 5.43
CA THR A 286 6.70 1.46 5.11
C THR A 286 5.41 0.70 5.37
N ASN A 287 4.89 0.05 4.33
CA ASN A 287 3.74 -0.84 4.42
C ASN A 287 4.17 -2.27 4.10
N LEU A 288 3.89 -3.20 5.03
CA LEU A 288 4.31 -4.60 4.94
C LEU A 288 3.26 -5.46 4.21
N ARG A 289 2.74 -4.95 3.14
CA ARG A 289 1.68 -5.53 2.31
C ARG A 289 1.72 -4.94 0.89
N PRO A 290 0.96 -5.51 -0.07
CA PRO A 290 0.74 -4.87 -1.37
C PRO A 290 0.16 -3.46 -1.21
N SER A 291 0.44 -2.55 -2.14
CA SER A 291 -0.25 -1.27 -2.23
C SER A 291 -1.76 -1.46 -2.42
N GLY A 292 -2.55 -0.51 -1.92
CA GLY A 292 -4.01 -0.62 -1.93
C GLY A 292 -4.66 -0.44 -3.31
N GLY A 293 -5.99 -0.62 -3.33
CA GLY A 293 -6.82 -0.43 -4.51
C GLY A 293 -6.45 -1.37 -5.65
N PHE A 294 -6.32 -0.82 -6.84
CA PHE A 294 -5.97 -1.55 -8.07
C PHE A 294 -4.47 -1.55 -8.40
N THR A 295 -3.63 -1.10 -7.48
CA THR A 295 -2.18 -1.05 -7.73
C THR A 295 -1.58 -2.43 -8.04
N PRO A 296 -1.97 -3.54 -7.39
CA PRO A 296 -1.52 -4.87 -7.80
C PRO A 296 -1.87 -5.19 -9.26
N ASP A 297 -3.09 -4.85 -9.70
CA ASP A 297 -3.52 -5.05 -11.10
C ASP A 297 -2.76 -4.14 -12.06
N MET A 298 -2.47 -2.89 -11.66
CA MET A 298 -1.63 -1.98 -12.44
C MET A 298 -0.20 -2.52 -12.61
N ILE A 299 0.37 -3.15 -11.57
CA ILE A 299 1.68 -3.81 -11.64
C ILE A 299 1.62 -4.94 -12.67
N ASN A 300 0.52 -5.71 -12.71
CA ASN A 300 0.31 -6.75 -13.72
C ASN A 300 0.35 -6.17 -15.14
N TYR A 301 -0.41 -5.13 -15.39
CA TYR A 301 -0.47 -4.48 -16.70
C TYR A 301 0.85 -3.81 -17.09
N ALA A 302 1.57 -3.22 -16.12
CA ALA A 302 2.84 -2.55 -16.37
C ALA A 302 3.99 -3.53 -16.66
N ASN A 303 4.03 -4.68 -15.97
CA ASN A 303 5.15 -5.62 -16.03
C ASN A 303 4.82 -6.90 -16.78
N SER A 304 3.67 -6.98 -17.47
CA SER A 304 3.20 -8.21 -18.15
C SER A 304 3.30 -9.43 -17.24
N THR A 305 2.79 -9.33 -16.02
CA THR A 305 2.87 -10.36 -14.99
C THR A 305 1.52 -10.59 -14.30
N ASP A 306 1.51 -11.48 -13.35
CA ASP A 306 0.46 -11.66 -12.36
C ASP A 306 1.11 -11.68 -10.97
N VAL A 307 1.03 -10.56 -10.24
CA VAL A 307 1.64 -10.42 -8.90
C VAL A 307 1.00 -11.34 -7.87
N TYR A 308 -0.24 -11.75 -8.08
CA TYR A 308 -0.93 -12.70 -7.22
C TYR A 308 -0.26 -14.08 -7.34
N ARG A 309 0.02 -14.49 -8.59
CA ARG A 309 0.82 -15.69 -8.90
C ARG A 309 2.25 -15.56 -8.40
N ASP A 310 2.88 -14.41 -8.62
CA ASP A 310 4.27 -14.20 -8.19
C ASP A 310 4.40 -14.28 -6.67
N TRP A 311 3.42 -13.73 -5.93
CA TRP A 311 3.37 -13.87 -4.47
C TRP A 311 3.10 -15.32 -4.04
N ALA A 312 2.16 -16.01 -4.68
CA ALA A 312 1.88 -17.41 -4.40
C ALA A 312 3.08 -18.31 -4.72
N ASP A 313 3.82 -18.01 -5.79
CA ASP A 313 5.08 -18.70 -6.16
C ASP A 313 6.16 -18.49 -5.08
N MET A 314 6.32 -17.27 -4.59
CA MET A 314 7.23 -16.96 -3.48
C MET A 314 6.85 -17.76 -2.22
N ILE A 315 5.57 -17.78 -1.84
CA ILE A 315 5.08 -18.56 -0.68
C ILE A 315 5.31 -20.05 -0.87
N THR A 316 5.08 -20.57 -2.08
CA THR A 316 5.10 -22.03 -2.34
C THR A 316 6.50 -22.53 -2.63
N PHE A 317 7.26 -21.82 -3.46
CA PHE A 317 8.51 -22.29 -4.07
C PHE A 317 9.73 -21.44 -3.72
N ASP A 318 9.53 -20.29 -3.06
CA ASP A 318 10.55 -19.27 -2.75
C ASP A 318 11.27 -18.74 -4.01
N ARG A 319 10.59 -18.73 -5.13
CA ARG A 319 11.06 -18.25 -6.44
C ARG A 319 9.89 -18.03 -7.39
N LEU A 320 10.08 -17.23 -8.43
CA LEU A 320 9.09 -17.08 -9.50
C LEU A 320 9.22 -18.18 -10.54
N ARG A 321 8.09 -18.62 -11.09
CA ARG A 321 8.06 -19.44 -12.32
C ARG A 321 8.47 -18.58 -13.54
N PRO A 322 9.04 -19.16 -14.59
CA PRO A 322 9.35 -18.45 -15.82
C PRO A 322 8.12 -17.75 -16.42
N ARG A 323 8.34 -16.61 -17.08
CA ARG A 323 7.33 -15.84 -17.79
C ARG A 323 7.63 -15.86 -19.28
N GLU A 324 6.59 -15.98 -20.10
CA GLU A 324 6.70 -15.91 -21.56
C GLU A 324 6.83 -14.46 -22.06
N ASN A 325 6.06 -13.54 -21.46
CA ASN A 325 6.09 -12.12 -21.79
C ASN A 325 6.76 -11.33 -20.66
N THR A 326 7.75 -10.52 -21.02
CA THR A 326 8.47 -9.62 -20.11
C THR A 326 8.42 -8.16 -20.57
N GLU A 327 7.58 -7.85 -21.57
CA GLU A 327 7.44 -6.49 -22.07
C GLU A 327 6.86 -5.59 -20.98
N LYS A 328 7.41 -4.37 -20.87
CA LYS A 328 7.02 -3.41 -19.84
C LYS A 328 6.36 -2.18 -20.43
N TYR A 329 5.47 -1.61 -19.64
CA TYR A 329 4.66 -0.45 -19.98
C TYR A 329 4.60 0.52 -18.80
N TYR A 330 4.25 1.76 -19.07
CA TYR A 330 3.62 2.62 -18.08
C TYR A 330 2.17 2.16 -17.91
N CYS A 331 1.71 2.01 -16.68
CA CYS A 331 0.29 1.77 -16.40
C CYS A 331 -0.22 2.89 -15.50
N VAL A 332 -1.16 3.68 -16.02
CA VAL A 332 -1.73 4.84 -15.31
C VAL A 332 -3.12 4.54 -14.80
N SER A 333 -3.40 5.05 -13.61
CA SER A 333 -4.72 5.16 -13.00
C SER A 333 -5.16 6.62 -13.07
N VAL A 334 -6.34 6.85 -13.65
CA VAL A 334 -7.01 8.16 -13.65
C VAL A 334 -8.38 7.99 -13.02
N GLY A 335 -8.60 8.63 -11.88
CA GLY A 335 -9.86 8.66 -11.17
C GLY A 335 -10.55 10.02 -11.36
N LEU A 336 -11.70 10.02 -12.01
CA LEU A 336 -12.49 11.21 -12.28
C LEU A 336 -13.55 11.41 -11.18
N ARG A 337 -13.90 12.67 -10.88
CA ARG A 337 -14.90 13.05 -9.89
C ARG A 337 -16.22 13.43 -10.57
N ASP A 338 -17.34 12.93 -10.06
CA ASP A 338 -18.67 13.33 -10.55
C ASP A 338 -18.99 14.81 -10.23
N SER A 339 -18.32 15.37 -9.22
CA SER A 339 -18.45 16.79 -8.87
C SER A 339 -17.78 17.75 -9.84
N ARG A 340 -16.98 17.25 -10.80
CA ARG A 340 -16.24 18.05 -11.78
C ARG A 340 -16.80 17.87 -13.19
N ARG A 341 -16.66 18.90 -14.01
CA ARG A 341 -17.04 18.85 -15.43
C ARG A 341 -15.79 18.75 -16.29
N TYR A 342 -15.69 17.64 -17.02
CA TYR A 342 -14.59 17.38 -17.93
C TYR A 342 -14.98 17.73 -19.36
N LEU A 343 -14.02 18.29 -20.11
CA LEU A 343 -14.22 18.74 -21.47
C LEU A 343 -14.60 17.60 -22.43
N HIS A 344 -14.02 16.41 -22.20
CA HIS A 344 -14.21 15.27 -23.08
C HIS A 344 -15.20 14.26 -22.48
N THR A 345 -16.16 13.85 -23.30
CA THR A 345 -17.14 12.82 -22.94
C THR A 345 -16.49 11.43 -22.87
N GLU A 346 -17.16 10.51 -22.20
CA GLU A 346 -16.74 9.10 -22.16
C GLU A 346 -16.63 8.47 -23.55
N GLU A 347 -17.56 8.82 -24.47
CA GLU A 347 -17.54 8.32 -25.84
C GLU A 347 -16.28 8.79 -26.59
N GLU A 348 -15.89 10.06 -26.43
CA GLU A 348 -14.67 10.61 -27.03
C GLU A 348 -13.41 9.95 -26.46
N VAL A 349 -13.38 9.68 -25.15
CA VAL A 349 -12.28 8.96 -24.49
C VAL A 349 -12.15 7.55 -25.08
N LEU A 350 -13.26 6.82 -25.19
CA LEU A 350 -13.27 5.45 -25.74
C LEU A 350 -12.92 5.44 -27.23
N ALA A 351 -13.44 6.41 -28.02
CA ALA A 351 -13.11 6.50 -29.43
C ALA A 351 -11.61 6.70 -29.68
N LYS A 352 -10.90 7.37 -28.74
CA LYS A 352 -9.48 7.70 -28.90
C LYS A 352 -8.53 6.70 -28.24
N TYR A 353 -8.92 6.07 -27.14
CA TYR A 353 -8.03 5.30 -26.29
C TYR A 353 -8.53 3.90 -25.89
N ALA A 354 -9.59 3.37 -26.54
CA ALA A 354 -10.12 2.05 -26.19
C ALA A 354 -9.06 0.93 -26.25
N ASP A 355 -8.11 1.02 -27.20
CA ASP A 355 -7.00 0.06 -27.35
C ASP A 355 -5.93 0.14 -26.24
N LYS A 356 -5.93 1.22 -25.47
CA LYS A 356 -4.99 1.45 -24.34
C LYS A 356 -5.63 1.18 -22.98
N ILE A 357 -6.96 1.37 -22.86
CA ILE A 357 -7.69 1.17 -21.61
C ILE A 357 -7.78 -0.33 -21.32
N VAL A 358 -7.28 -0.74 -20.16
CA VAL A 358 -7.25 -2.13 -19.70
C VAL A 358 -8.29 -2.43 -18.63
N LEU A 359 -8.78 -1.39 -17.94
CA LEU A 359 -9.88 -1.48 -16.97
C LEU A 359 -10.62 -0.15 -16.93
N ARG A 360 -11.94 -0.24 -16.83
CA ARG A 360 -12.81 0.90 -16.56
C ARG A 360 -13.95 0.46 -15.64
N GLN A 361 -14.18 1.21 -14.58
CA GLN A 361 -15.30 0.93 -13.69
C GLN A 361 -15.67 2.11 -12.79
N ARG A 362 -16.88 2.05 -12.26
CA ARG A 362 -17.30 2.88 -11.13
C ARG A 362 -16.71 2.31 -9.84
N LEU A 363 -16.21 3.18 -8.98
CA LEU A 363 -15.68 2.75 -7.69
C LEU A 363 -16.76 2.80 -6.60
N PRO A 364 -16.74 1.84 -5.66
CA PRO A 364 -17.58 1.92 -4.47
C PRO A 364 -17.14 3.11 -3.60
N GLU A 365 -18.07 3.68 -2.84
CA GLU A 365 -17.87 4.87 -2.01
C GLU A 365 -16.61 4.80 -1.13
N VAL A 366 -16.35 3.63 -0.54
CA VAL A 366 -15.17 3.40 0.31
C VAL A 366 -13.85 3.66 -0.42
N LEU A 367 -13.77 3.49 -1.73
CA LEU A 367 -12.59 3.77 -2.56
C LEU A 367 -12.68 5.13 -3.26
N ALA A 368 -13.89 5.59 -3.57
CA ALA A 368 -14.11 6.81 -4.35
C ALA A 368 -13.51 8.04 -3.67
N HIS A 369 -13.53 8.10 -2.33
CA HIS A 369 -12.98 9.23 -1.58
C HIS A 369 -11.52 9.56 -1.96
N GLY A 370 -10.66 8.55 -2.04
CA GLY A 370 -9.23 8.71 -2.39
C GLY A 370 -8.91 8.55 -3.88
N MET A 371 -9.71 7.78 -4.62
CA MET A 371 -9.39 7.34 -5.97
C MET A 371 -10.27 7.94 -7.08
N GLY A 372 -11.31 8.72 -6.75
CA GLY A 372 -12.30 9.22 -7.71
C GLY A 372 -13.50 8.29 -7.87
N ASP A 373 -14.59 8.79 -8.48
CA ASP A 373 -15.84 8.05 -8.64
C ASP A 373 -15.80 7.09 -9.84
N SER A 374 -15.11 7.50 -10.93
CA SER A 374 -14.91 6.70 -12.14
C SER A 374 -13.43 6.44 -12.37
N LEU A 375 -13.04 5.18 -12.47
CA LEU A 375 -11.66 4.74 -12.65
C LEU A 375 -11.39 4.32 -14.09
N TYR A 376 -10.26 4.80 -14.64
CA TYR A 376 -9.66 4.32 -15.88
C TYR A 376 -8.24 3.84 -15.60
N LEU A 377 -7.95 2.57 -15.92
CA LEU A 377 -6.58 2.08 -16.03
C LEU A 377 -6.21 1.94 -17.50
N ALA A 378 -5.06 2.48 -17.88
CA ALA A 378 -4.57 2.40 -19.25
C ALA A 378 -3.06 2.16 -19.28
N ARG A 379 -2.55 1.46 -20.31
CA ARG A 379 -1.12 1.15 -20.46
C ARG A 379 -0.54 1.75 -21.73
N PHE A 380 0.70 2.20 -21.63
CA PHE A 380 1.41 2.89 -22.69
C PHE A 380 2.86 2.44 -22.81
N GLY A 381 3.37 2.29 -24.03
CA GLY A 381 4.79 2.02 -24.27
C GLY A 381 5.67 3.26 -24.08
N VAL A 382 5.09 4.46 -24.23
CA VAL A 382 5.78 5.76 -24.26
C VAL A 382 5.16 6.72 -23.26
N LYS A 383 5.97 7.35 -22.40
CA LYS A 383 5.51 8.29 -21.37
C LYS A 383 4.69 9.45 -21.92
N LYS A 384 5.12 10.05 -23.04
CA LYS A 384 4.41 11.18 -23.67
C LYS A 384 2.97 10.83 -24.07
N GLU A 385 2.72 9.59 -24.50
CA GLU A 385 1.36 9.13 -24.84
C GLU A 385 0.51 9.01 -23.58
N MET A 386 1.07 8.49 -22.50
CA MET A 386 0.42 8.44 -21.19
C MET A 386 0.10 9.86 -20.68
N ASP A 387 1.05 10.78 -20.75
CA ASP A 387 0.86 12.17 -20.31
C ASP A 387 -0.26 12.87 -21.14
N ASN A 388 -0.37 12.56 -22.45
CA ASN A 388 -1.45 13.05 -23.29
C ASN A 388 -2.82 12.45 -22.90
N PHE A 389 -2.86 11.17 -22.53
CA PHE A 389 -4.06 10.50 -22.03
C PHE A 389 -4.54 11.13 -20.72
N ILE A 390 -3.63 11.32 -19.76
CA ILE A 390 -3.95 11.99 -18.48
C ILE A 390 -4.56 13.36 -18.74
N ARG A 391 -3.88 14.19 -19.56
CA ARG A 391 -4.35 15.55 -19.88
C ARG A 391 -5.71 15.52 -20.55
N PHE A 392 -5.95 14.57 -21.47
CA PHE A 392 -7.21 14.46 -22.18
C PHE A 392 -8.36 14.13 -21.23
N LEU A 393 -8.18 13.19 -20.30
CA LEU A 393 -9.21 12.81 -19.34
C LEU A 393 -9.47 13.88 -18.27
N THR A 394 -8.43 14.57 -17.81
CA THR A 394 -8.53 15.50 -16.68
C THR A 394 -8.72 16.96 -17.07
N LEU A 395 -8.82 17.26 -18.38
CA LEU A 395 -9.09 18.62 -18.84
C LEU A 395 -10.52 19.00 -18.49
N GLU A 396 -10.67 20.03 -17.67
CA GLU A 396 -11.97 20.56 -17.22
C GLU A 396 -12.51 21.58 -18.22
N GLU A 397 -13.83 21.72 -18.24
CA GLU A 397 -14.50 22.80 -18.96
C GLU A 397 -14.07 24.15 -18.34
N PRO A 398 -13.94 25.22 -19.16
CA PRO A 398 -13.55 26.53 -18.68
C PRO A 398 -14.58 27.20 -17.77
#